data_3dc4c8d864a223789275f93f1f9f8d8d
#
_entry.id   3dc4c8d864a223789275f93f1f9f8d8d
#
_cell.length_a   1.000
_cell.length_b   1.000
_cell.length_c   1.000
_cell.angle_alpha   90.00
_cell.angle_beta   90.00
_cell.angle_gamma   90.00
#
_symmetry.space_group_name_H-M   'P 1'
#
loop_
_entity.id
_entity.type
_entity.pdbx_description
1 polymer ?
#
loop_
_entity_poly.entity_id
_entity_poly.type
_entity_poly.pdbx_seq_one_letter_code
_entity_poly.pdbx_strand_id
1 'polypeptide(L)'
;MKRYIALYNTYDKNKFREGHRRAVVRASTLAYSFDFDIVLFDFPAVDSINELVSLCTVRTTVGERGKYLKELAAKNRIHMHQAIKKGFPPQYKPVVATTSHPDTRKKITTGKLAEMYNENRRFTILFGLGHRGLSRKILEASDYHYEVTGRNFDLETCVAMGCVVGKICGFAEGL
;
A
#
# COMPACT_ATOMS: atom_id res chain seq x y z
N MET A 1 -12.08 -5.84 -11.80
CA MET A 1 -11.15 -6.63 -10.95
C MET A 1 -10.66 -5.76 -9.81
N LYS A 2 -10.07 -6.37 -8.73
CA LYS A 2 -9.63 -5.59 -7.56
C LYS A 2 -8.21 -5.05 -7.71
N ARG A 3 -8.01 -3.80 -7.30
CA ARG A 3 -6.71 -3.12 -7.19
C ARG A 3 -6.42 -2.89 -5.72
N TYR A 4 -5.16 -2.97 -5.32
CA TYR A 4 -4.79 -2.93 -3.91
C TYR A 4 -3.69 -1.91 -3.63
N ILE A 5 -3.87 -1.17 -2.55
CA ILE A 5 -2.79 -0.47 -1.83
C ILE A 5 -2.35 -1.40 -0.71
N ALA A 6 -1.12 -1.87 -0.76
CA ALA A 6 -0.56 -2.76 0.25
C ALA A 6 0.50 -2.06 1.10
N LEU A 7 0.42 -2.23 2.42
CA LEU A 7 1.43 -1.80 3.36
C LEU A 7 2.14 -3.02 3.92
N TYR A 8 3.45 -3.07 3.81
CA TYR A 8 4.29 -4.07 4.47
C TYR A 8 4.95 -3.45 5.70
N ASN A 9 4.68 -4.00 6.87
CA ASN A 9 5.28 -3.49 8.10
C ASN A 9 6.78 -3.83 8.15
N THR A 10 7.61 -2.82 8.05
CA THR A 10 9.06 -2.85 8.27
C THR A 10 9.48 -1.91 9.41
N TYR A 11 8.51 -1.42 10.17
CA TYR A 11 8.69 -0.46 11.26
C TYR A 11 8.85 -1.19 12.62
N ASP A 12 7.84 -1.21 13.45
CA ASP A 12 7.85 -1.92 14.74
C ASP A 12 7.10 -3.26 14.59
N LYS A 13 7.78 -4.38 14.87
CA LYS A 13 7.19 -5.71 14.74
C LYS A 13 6.49 -6.21 16.00
N ASN A 14 6.64 -5.51 17.10
CA ASN A 14 6.16 -5.96 18.40
C ASN A 14 4.94 -5.15 18.88
N LYS A 15 4.86 -3.88 18.51
CA LYS A 15 3.84 -2.96 19.01
C LYS A 15 3.18 -2.17 17.89
N PHE A 16 1.86 -2.07 17.94
CA PHE A 16 1.10 -1.20 17.06
C PHE A 16 1.26 0.26 17.50
N ARG A 17 2.05 1.03 16.76
CA ARG A 17 2.44 2.40 17.04
C ARG A 17 1.61 3.42 16.26
N GLU A 18 1.76 4.70 16.61
CA GLU A 18 1.12 5.80 15.90
C GLU A 18 1.49 5.85 14.40
N GLY A 19 2.71 5.46 14.03
CA GLY A 19 3.12 5.33 12.63
C GLY A 19 2.26 4.35 11.84
N HIS A 20 1.91 3.22 12.43
CA HIS A 20 0.99 2.25 11.82
C HIS A 20 -0.41 2.86 11.63
N ARG A 21 -0.96 3.51 12.67
CA ARG A 21 -2.28 4.15 12.62
C ARG A 21 -2.36 5.18 11.51
N ARG A 22 -1.39 6.09 11.47
CA ARG A 22 -1.33 7.15 10.45
C ARG A 22 -1.26 6.60 9.04
N ALA A 23 -0.41 5.60 8.81
CA ALA A 23 -0.27 4.99 7.50
C ALA A 23 -1.56 4.30 7.04
N VAL A 24 -2.18 3.50 7.92
CA VAL A 24 -3.44 2.80 7.61
C VAL A 24 -4.58 3.78 7.31
N VAL A 25 -4.75 4.83 8.14
CA VAL A 25 -5.82 5.82 7.92
C VAL A 25 -5.59 6.63 6.64
N ARG A 26 -4.35 7.00 6.32
CA ARG A 26 -4.04 7.69 5.06
C ARG A 26 -4.21 6.79 3.85
N ALA A 27 -3.78 5.53 3.95
CA ALA A 27 -4.04 4.54 2.91
C ALA A 27 -5.56 4.35 2.68
N SER A 28 -6.37 4.35 3.76
CA SER A 28 -7.83 4.21 3.64
C SER A 28 -8.47 5.39 2.91
N THR A 29 -7.97 6.60 3.14
CA THR A 29 -8.44 7.79 2.40
C THR A 29 -8.15 7.64 0.90
N LEU A 30 -6.93 7.26 0.53
CA LEU A 30 -6.57 7.04 -0.88
C LEU A 30 -7.35 5.88 -1.50
N ALA A 31 -7.43 4.75 -0.78
CA ALA A 31 -8.15 3.58 -1.24
C ALA A 31 -9.65 3.87 -1.50
N TYR A 32 -10.26 4.63 -0.62
CA TYR A 32 -11.65 5.05 -0.79
C TYR A 32 -11.84 6.00 -1.97
N SER A 33 -10.95 7.00 -2.12
CA SER A 33 -11.04 8.03 -3.16
C SER A 33 -10.75 7.51 -4.57
N PHE A 34 -9.86 6.54 -4.71
CA PHE A 34 -9.37 6.03 -6.01
C PHE A 34 -9.76 4.57 -6.27
N ASP A 35 -10.72 4.06 -5.54
CA ASP A 35 -11.28 2.70 -5.69
C ASP A 35 -10.23 1.57 -5.61
N PHE A 36 -9.40 1.60 -4.56
CA PHE A 36 -8.50 0.51 -4.18
C PHE A 36 -9.00 -0.21 -2.93
N ASP A 37 -8.70 -1.50 -2.80
CA ASP A 37 -8.76 -2.21 -1.53
C ASP A 37 -7.43 -2.07 -0.77
N ILE A 38 -7.43 -2.35 0.54
CA ILE A 38 -6.22 -2.30 1.38
C ILE A 38 -5.75 -3.71 1.72
N VAL A 39 -4.44 -3.92 1.67
CA VAL A 39 -3.80 -5.14 2.18
C VAL A 39 -2.70 -4.77 3.16
N LEU A 40 -2.72 -5.38 4.33
CA LEU A 40 -1.71 -5.19 5.38
C LEU A 40 -0.92 -6.48 5.55
N PHE A 41 0.41 -6.38 5.50
CA PHE A 41 1.33 -7.50 5.73
C PHE A 41 2.17 -7.28 6.97
N ASP A 42 2.27 -8.30 7.82
CA ASP A 42 3.15 -8.33 8.99
C ASP A 42 2.89 -7.23 10.04
N PHE A 43 1.63 -6.85 10.22
CA PHE A 43 1.25 -5.86 11.23
C PHE A 43 1.19 -6.50 12.61
N PRO A 44 1.82 -5.89 13.64
CA PRO A 44 1.90 -6.47 14.98
C PRO A 44 0.64 -6.22 15.80
N ALA A 45 0.37 -7.13 16.74
CA ALA A 45 -0.63 -6.95 17.80
C ALA A 45 -2.02 -6.50 17.31
N VAL A 46 -2.46 -7.04 16.18
CA VAL A 46 -3.80 -6.83 15.61
C VAL A 46 -4.28 -8.15 15.03
N ASP A 47 -5.27 -8.75 15.66
CA ASP A 47 -5.77 -10.07 15.29
C ASP A 47 -7.02 -10.04 14.41
N SER A 48 -7.66 -8.88 14.31
CA SER A 48 -8.88 -8.72 13.50
C SER A 48 -8.99 -7.33 12.86
N ILE A 49 -9.78 -7.26 11.78
CA ILE A 49 -10.10 -5.98 11.12
C ILE A 49 -10.88 -5.06 12.07
N ASN A 50 -11.76 -5.60 12.92
CA ASN A 50 -12.49 -4.79 13.89
C ASN A 50 -11.56 -4.16 14.92
N GLU A 51 -10.57 -4.89 15.41
CA GLU A 51 -9.55 -4.37 16.30
C GLU A 51 -8.68 -3.30 15.59
N LEU A 52 -8.26 -3.55 14.36
CA LEU A 52 -7.54 -2.55 13.54
C LEU A 52 -8.33 -1.25 13.43
N VAL A 53 -9.60 -1.33 13.08
CA VAL A 53 -10.50 -0.16 12.98
C VAL A 53 -10.59 0.56 14.31
N SER A 54 -10.78 -0.16 15.41
CA SER A 54 -10.82 0.41 16.76
C SER A 54 -9.52 1.16 17.09
N LEU A 55 -8.37 0.52 16.92
CA LEU A 55 -7.05 1.11 17.18
C LEU A 55 -6.77 2.36 16.34
N CYS A 56 -7.25 2.38 15.10
CA CYS A 56 -7.03 3.48 14.17
C CYS A 56 -8.00 4.64 14.33
N THR A 57 -9.16 4.45 14.99
CA THR A 57 -10.22 5.48 15.06
C THR A 57 -10.35 6.15 16.41
N VAL A 58 -9.92 5.52 17.50
CA VAL A 58 -10.15 5.99 18.88
C VAL A 58 -9.16 7.06 19.34
N ARG A 59 -7.94 7.10 18.81
CA ARG A 59 -6.87 8.01 19.26
C ARG A 59 -5.94 8.41 18.12
N THR A 60 -6.47 9.01 17.07
CA THR A 60 -5.60 9.39 15.94
C THR A 60 -5.55 10.89 15.78
N THR A 61 -4.37 11.42 15.48
CA THR A 61 -4.17 12.81 15.06
C THR A 61 -4.69 13.10 13.65
N VAL A 62 -5.29 12.10 12.98
CA VAL A 62 -5.79 12.19 11.60
C VAL A 62 -7.26 12.63 11.54
N GLY A 63 -7.88 12.90 12.70
CA GLY A 63 -9.24 13.42 12.82
C GLY A 63 -10.32 12.46 12.29
N GLU A 64 -11.36 13.01 11.65
CA GLU A 64 -12.50 12.22 11.13
C GLU A 64 -12.18 11.28 9.95
N ARG A 65 -10.94 11.28 9.45
CA ARG A 65 -10.56 10.44 8.30
C ARG A 65 -10.63 8.95 8.59
N GLY A 66 -10.71 8.54 9.85
CA GLY A 66 -11.01 7.16 10.25
C GLY A 66 -12.34 6.62 9.72
N LYS A 67 -13.29 7.47 9.28
CA LYS A 67 -14.54 7.05 8.66
C LYS A 67 -14.34 6.20 7.40
N TYR A 68 -13.38 6.55 6.56
CA TYR A 68 -13.09 5.77 5.34
C TYR A 68 -12.59 4.36 5.64
N LEU A 69 -11.79 4.21 6.71
CA LEU A 69 -11.37 2.89 7.18
C LEU A 69 -12.56 2.04 7.63
N LYS A 70 -13.51 2.63 8.37
CA LYS A 70 -14.74 1.95 8.79
C LYS A 70 -15.59 1.50 7.59
N GLU A 71 -15.75 2.36 6.60
CA GLU A 71 -16.51 2.03 5.40
C GLU A 71 -15.86 0.93 4.56
N LEU A 72 -14.54 0.98 4.38
CA LEU A 72 -13.81 -0.07 3.68
C LEU A 72 -13.91 -1.41 4.43
N ALA A 73 -13.82 -1.39 5.76
CA ALA A 73 -14.00 -2.59 6.59
C ALA A 73 -15.42 -3.17 6.44
N ALA A 74 -16.46 -2.34 6.52
CA ALA A 74 -17.84 -2.76 6.35
C ALA A 74 -18.12 -3.38 4.96
N LYS A 75 -17.37 -2.98 3.94
CA LYS A 75 -17.46 -3.50 2.56
C LYS A 75 -16.48 -4.66 2.28
N ASN A 76 -15.82 -5.23 3.31
CA ASN A 76 -14.81 -6.28 3.18
C ASN A 76 -13.66 -5.92 2.21
N ARG A 77 -13.23 -4.65 2.22
CA ARG A 77 -12.17 -4.11 1.36
C ARG A 77 -10.83 -3.93 2.08
N ILE A 78 -10.67 -4.53 3.26
CA ILE A 78 -9.43 -4.57 4.02
C ILE A 78 -9.04 -6.03 4.24
N HIS A 79 -7.78 -6.35 3.96
CA HIS A 79 -7.23 -7.68 4.11
C HIS A 79 -5.98 -7.63 4.97
N MET A 80 -5.78 -8.63 5.83
CA MET A 80 -4.62 -8.72 6.71
C MET A 80 -3.92 -10.07 6.52
N HIS A 81 -2.60 -10.04 6.45
CA HIS A 81 -1.75 -11.22 6.31
C HIS A 81 -0.52 -11.11 7.20
N GLN A 82 -0.01 -12.25 7.60
CA GLN A 82 1.30 -12.34 8.22
C GLN A 82 2.43 -12.06 7.21
N ALA A 83 3.68 -12.01 7.69
CA ALA A 83 4.85 -11.90 6.84
C ALA A 83 4.86 -12.97 5.73
N ILE A 84 5.24 -12.59 4.52
CA ILE A 84 5.36 -13.54 3.41
C ILE A 84 6.53 -14.51 3.66
N LYS A 85 6.28 -15.80 3.46
CA LYS A 85 7.31 -16.85 3.57
C LYS A 85 7.86 -17.27 2.21
N LYS A 86 6.98 -17.55 1.24
CA LYS A 86 7.30 -18.09 -0.10
C LYS A 86 6.82 -17.20 -1.25
N GLY A 87 6.63 -15.91 -1.01
CA GLY A 87 6.11 -14.97 -2.00
C GLY A 87 4.70 -14.48 -1.66
N PHE A 88 4.19 -13.58 -2.49
CA PHE A 88 2.87 -12.99 -2.30
C PHE A 88 1.75 -13.95 -2.73
N PRO A 89 0.60 -13.93 -2.02
CA PRO A 89 -0.55 -14.74 -2.40
C PRO A 89 -1.02 -14.40 -3.83
N PRO A 90 -1.42 -15.40 -4.64
CA PRO A 90 -1.76 -15.21 -6.06
C PRO A 90 -2.86 -14.18 -6.33
N GLN A 91 -3.80 -14.00 -5.38
CA GLN A 91 -4.89 -13.02 -5.50
C GLN A 91 -4.42 -11.56 -5.51
N TYR A 92 -3.19 -11.26 -5.08
CA TYR A 92 -2.62 -9.91 -5.08
C TYR A 92 -1.66 -9.65 -6.23
N LYS A 93 -1.37 -10.67 -7.05
CA LYS A 93 -0.43 -10.52 -8.17
C LYS A 93 -1.10 -9.88 -9.39
N PRO A 94 -0.34 -9.11 -10.19
CA PRO A 94 1.07 -8.78 -9.97
C PRO A 94 1.27 -7.77 -8.84
N VAL A 95 2.37 -7.93 -8.08
CA VAL A 95 2.78 -7.02 -7.02
C VAL A 95 3.85 -6.07 -7.52
N VAL A 96 3.59 -4.79 -7.38
CA VAL A 96 4.46 -3.67 -7.77
C VAL A 96 5.05 -3.07 -6.50
N ALA A 97 6.29 -3.36 -6.20
CA ALA A 97 6.99 -2.78 -5.06
C ALA A 97 7.47 -1.36 -5.37
N THR A 98 7.15 -0.42 -4.48
CA THR A 98 7.70 0.95 -4.58
C THR A 98 9.09 0.99 -3.96
N THR A 99 10.05 1.55 -4.69
CA THR A 99 11.44 1.65 -4.25
C THR A 99 12.16 2.77 -5.01
N SER A 100 13.07 3.47 -4.35
CA SER A 100 13.97 4.45 -4.98
C SER A 100 15.08 3.78 -5.82
N HIS A 101 15.34 2.48 -5.58
CA HIS A 101 16.41 1.73 -6.28
C HIS A 101 15.81 0.49 -6.97
N PRO A 102 15.10 0.67 -8.11
CA PRO A 102 14.47 -0.44 -8.82
C PRO A 102 15.51 -1.33 -9.53
N ASP A 103 15.30 -2.65 -9.47
CA ASP A 103 15.96 -3.57 -10.38
C ASP A 103 15.48 -3.25 -11.81
N THR A 104 16.41 -2.97 -12.71
CA THR A 104 16.11 -2.58 -14.10
C THR A 104 15.29 -3.62 -14.85
N ARG A 105 15.47 -4.92 -14.53
CA ARG A 105 14.71 -6.03 -15.12
C ARG A 105 13.26 -6.10 -14.68
N LYS A 106 12.95 -5.48 -13.53
CA LYS A 106 11.60 -5.45 -12.93
C LYS A 106 10.91 -4.09 -13.04
N LYS A 107 11.61 -3.11 -13.61
CA LYS A 107 11.09 -1.73 -13.67
C LYS A 107 9.81 -1.65 -14.49
N ILE A 108 8.77 -1.02 -13.91
CA ILE A 108 7.50 -0.72 -14.58
C ILE A 108 7.33 0.79 -14.69
N THR A 109 6.69 1.24 -15.77
CA THR A 109 6.44 2.67 -16.03
C THR A 109 5.09 3.12 -15.50
N THR A 110 4.94 4.44 -15.29
CA THR A 110 3.64 5.04 -14.94
C THR A 110 2.58 4.73 -16.01
N GLY A 111 2.93 4.85 -17.30
CA GLY A 111 2.01 4.55 -18.40
C GLY A 111 1.47 3.13 -18.36
N LYS A 112 2.33 2.14 -18.06
CA LYS A 112 1.88 0.74 -17.94
C LYS A 112 0.96 0.52 -16.75
N LEU A 113 1.22 1.18 -15.62
CA LEU A 113 0.33 1.11 -14.45
C LEU A 113 -1.01 1.81 -14.71
N ALA A 114 -1.00 2.94 -15.40
CA ALA A 114 -2.19 3.66 -15.80
C ALA A 114 -3.04 2.85 -16.82
N GLU A 115 -2.39 2.19 -17.78
CA GLU A 115 -3.05 1.24 -18.68
C GLU A 115 -3.77 0.13 -17.91
N MET A 116 -3.06 -0.52 -16.96
CA MET A 116 -3.64 -1.55 -16.11
C MET A 116 -4.81 -1.01 -15.26
N TYR A 117 -4.72 0.24 -14.81
CA TYR A 117 -5.79 0.91 -14.06
C TYR A 117 -7.03 1.11 -14.94
N ASN A 118 -6.87 1.66 -16.17
CA ASN A 118 -7.96 1.91 -17.12
C ASN A 118 -8.61 0.62 -17.63
N GLU A 119 -7.83 -0.41 -17.87
CA GLU A 119 -8.33 -1.74 -18.26
C GLU A 119 -8.99 -2.50 -17.10
N ASN A 120 -9.09 -1.90 -15.93
CA ASN A 120 -9.61 -2.52 -14.72
C ASN A 120 -8.90 -3.85 -14.37
N ARG A 121 -7.59 -3.93 -14.65
CA ARG A 121 -6.76 -5.11 -14.33
C ARG A 121 -6.41 -5.13 -12.86
N ARG A 122 -6.24 -6.33 -12.32
CA ARG A 122 -5.76 -6.51 -10.96
C ARG A 122 -4.27 -6.18 -10.86
N PHE A 123 -3.89 -5.44 -9.84
CA PHE A 123 -2.50 -5.25 -9.39
C PHE A 123 -2.48 -4.75 -7.94
N THR A 124 -1.33 -4.90 -7.31
CA THR A 124 -1.08 -4.42 -5.96
C THR A 124 0.09 -3.46 -5.96
N ILE A 125 -0.08 -2.25 -5.42
CA ILE A 125 1.02 -1.32 -5.17
C ILE A 125 1.46 -1.54 -3.73
N LEU A 126 2.72 -1.94 -3.53
CA LEU A 126 3.28 -2.30 -2.24
C LEU A 126 4.22 -1.21 -1.72
N PHE A 127 3.94 -0.74 -0.50
CA PHE A 127 4.75 0.25 0.22
C PHE A 127 5.35 -0.35 1.48
N GLY A 128 6.60 -0.03 1.78
CA GLY A 128 7.24 -0.35 3.06
C GLY A 128 6.88 0.68 4.12
N LEU A 129 6.43 0.21 5.29
CA LEU A 129 6.15 1.07 6.43
C LEU A 129 7.35 1.11 7.39
N GLY A 130 8.30 1.93 7.14
CA GLY A 130 9.47 2.11 7.98
C GLY A 130 10.58 2.81 7.23
N HIS A 131 11.49 3.45 7.95
CA HIS A 131 12.57 4.26 7.38
C HIS A 131 13.52 3.47 6.47
N ARG A 132 13.56 2.14 6.58
CA ARG A 132 14.37 1.26 5.73
C ARG A 132 13.66 0.82 4.45
N GLY A 133 12.39 1.22 4.27
CA GLY A 133 11.59 0.77 3.14
C GLY A 133 11.37 -0.75 3.10
N LEU A 134 11.18 -1.29 1.91
CA LEU A 134 11.01 -2.73 1.69
C LEU A 134 12.37 -3.46 1.74
N SER A 135 12.43 -4.60 2.43
CA SER A 135 13.63 -5.43 2.47
C SER A 135 13.93 -6.05 1.11
N ARG A 136 15.20 -6.43 0.89
CA ARG A 136 15.63 -7.10 -0.34
C ARG A 136 14.79 -8.34 -0.65
N LYS A 137 14.48 -9.16 0.35
CA LYS A 137 13.63 -10.35 0.19
C LYS A 137 12.24 -10.00 -0.36
N ILE A 138 11.63 -8.90 0.09
CA ILE A 138 10.32 -8.44 -0.36
C ILE A 138 10.40 -7.91 -1.79
N LEU A 139 11.44 -7.13 -2.12
CA LEU A 139 11.69 -6.64 -3.46
C LEU A 139 11.91 -7.81 -4.45
N GLU A 140 12.69 -8.80 -4.08
CA GLU A 140 12.92 -10.00 -4.90
C GLU A 140 11.63 -10.80 -5.15
N ALA A 141 10.73 -10.87 -4.15
CA ALA A 141 9.45 -11.56 -4.26
C ALA A 141 8.39 -10.81 -5.07
N SER A 142 8.59 -9.50 -5.31
CA SER A 142 7.68 -8.66 -6.08
C SER A 142 7.86 -8.88 -7.58
N ASP A 143 6.76 -8.73 -8.33
CA ASP A 143 6.77 -8.94 -9.80
C ASP A 143 7.39 -7.74 -10.52
N TYR A 144 7.11 -6.51 -10.05
CA TYR A 144 7.63 -5.27 -10.61
C TYR A 144 8.16 -4.33 -9.54
N HIS A 145 9.03 -3.40 -9.96
CA HIS A 145 9.52 -2.29 -9.15
C HIS A 145 9.11 -0.96 -9.77
N TYR A 146 8.57 -0.07 -8.97
CA TYR A 146 8.16 1.25 -9.40
C TYR A 146 8.88 2.35 -8.62
N GLU A 147 9.54 3.23 -9.35
CA GLU A 147 10.20 4.43 -8.86
C GLU A 147 9.41 5.65 -9.35
N VAL A 148 8.82 6.41 -8.41
CA VAL A 148 7.85 7.46 -8.73
C VAL A 148 8.45 8.80 -9.11
N THR A 149 9.67 9.09 -8.61
CA THR A 149 10.27 10.43 -8.75
C THR A 149 11.00 10.63 -10.07
N GLY A 150 11.46 9.56 -10.70
CA GLY A 150 12.36 9.60 -11.86
C GLY A 150 13.81 9.98 -11.51
N ARG A 151 14.11 10.13 -10.20
CA ARG A 151 15.41 10.62 -9.70
C ARG A 151 16.03 9.70 -8.66
N ASN A 152 15.47 8.52 -8.44
CA ASN A 152 15.90 7.55 -7.42
C ASN A 152 15.90 8.16 -5.99
N PHE A 153 14.89 8.95 -5.68
CA PHE A 153 14.79 9.66 -4.41
C PHE A 153 13.82 8.96 -3.44
N ASP A 154 14.25 8.82 -2.19
CA ASP A 154 13.42 8.23 -1.13
C ASP A 154 12.33 9.21 -0.67
N LEU A 155 11.10 8.73 -0.64
CA LEU A 155 9.96 9.45 -0.08
C LEU A 155 9.47 8.77 1.19
N GLU A 156 9.02 9.57 2.16
CA GLU A 156 8.30 9.05 3.31
C GLU A 156 7.05 8.27 2.85
N THR A 157 6.71 7.19 3.55
CA THR A 157 5.68 6.22 3.11
C THR A 157 4.35 6.89 2.71
N CYS A 158 3.84 7.81 3.52
CA CYS A 158 2.55 8.44 3.23
C CYS A 158 2.63 9.42 2.07
N VAL A 159 3.77 10.10 1.90
CA VAL A 159 4.05 10.94 0.73
C VAL A 159 4.16 10.08 -0.52
N ALA A 160 4.91 8.98 -0.45
CA ALA A 160 5.03 8.01 -1.54
C ALA A 160 3.66 7.48 -1.98
N MET A 161 2.78 7.08 -1.04
CA MET A 161 1.43 6.62 -1.34
C MET A 161 0.64 7.66 -2.15
N GLY A 162 0.60 8.90 -1.69
CA GLY A 162 -0.12 9.99 -2.38
C GLY A 162 0.45 10.25 -3.78
N CYS A 163 1.78 10.35 -3.90
CA CYS A 163 2.47 10.58 -5.17
C CYS A 163 2.22 9.44 -6.17
N VAL A 164 2.36 8.19 -5.73
CA VAL A 164 2.20 7.02 -6.62
C VAL A 164 0.77 6.88 -7.10
N VAL A 165 -0.20 6.89 -6.19
CA VAL A 165 -1.62 6.74 -6.55
C VAL A 165 -2.07 7.92 -7.40
N GLY A 166 -1.78 9.16 -7.00
CA GLY A 166 -2.13 10.35 -7.76
C GLY A 166 -1.52 10.37 -9.16
N LYS A 167 -0.23 9.98 -9.29
CA LYS A 167 0.45 9.93 -10.59
C LYS A 167 -0.13 8.86 -11.51
N ILE A 168 -0.47 7.68 -11.00
CA ILE A 168 -1.07 6.60 -11.80
C ILE A 168 -2.48 7.02 -12.26
N CYS A 169 -3.32 7.50 -11.35
CA CYS A 169 -4.69 7.88 -11.67
C CYS A 169 -4.75 9.12 -12.57
N GLY A 170 -3.96 10.16 -12.30
CA GLY A 170 -3.87 11.34 -13.16
C GLY A 170 -3.39 10.99 -14.57
N PHE A 171 -2.38 10.12 -14.69
CA PHE A 171 -1.91 9.66 -16.00
C PHE A 171 -2.98 8.81 -16.74
N ALA A 172 -3.78 8.06 -15.99
CA ALA A 172 -4.90 7.29 -16.53
C ALA A 172 -6.04 8.18 -17.03
N GLU A 173 -6.25 9.35 -16.41
CA GLU A 173 -7.23 10.36 -16.82
C GLU A 173 -6.73 11.25 -17.98
N GLY A 174 -5.49 11.10 -18.40
CA GLY A 174 -4.88 11.88 -19.47
C GLY A 174 -4.35 13.25 -19.03
N LEU A 175 -4.08 13.40 -17.72
CA LEU A 175 -3.49 14.61 -17.11
C LEU A 175 -1.97 14.58 -17.12
#